data_dcf67cf2a0618d6c34f28f2114cdc0e3
#
_entry.id   dcf67cf2a0618d6c34f28f2114cdc0e3
#
_cell.length_a   1.000
_cell.length_b   1.000
_cell.length_c   1.000
_cell.angle_alpha   90.00
_cell.angle_beta   90.00
_cell.angle_gamma   90.00
#
_symmetry.space_group_name_H-M   'P 1'
#
loop_
_entity.id
_entity.type
_entity.pdbx_description
1 polymer ?
#
loop_
_entity_poly.entity_id
_entity_poly.type
_entity_poly.pdbx_seq_one_letter_code
_entity_poly.pdbx_strand_id
1 'polypeptide(L)'
;MNRYVFIILAAFIHFSNAIGQEVELVLPDELYLTESDGWAGTHKGWEIQEKLIGSSSVEELDSMARHAEKPATRALAFGALMANDEHKSRCYDILLTKLWDKDTLLMVSFDVYGIEENVAQYMLNLIVQDSMLTEREIHTLDSIIVFCNGMEHLDKSWPISRLMETEDIYERTKELYLNGESYLLPFLAEYQNPKDTLLIIEALREYNIGLDNEGVKKRKKGRTNVALIAVALWSDKAFIPFIEEIRNYETKRNYLDYFRIKALFMAVMAYDNKWAYNFIEETFKKVKQKHQIYYQEELYKAFYQGYS
;
A
#
# COMPACT_ATOMS: atom_id res chain seq x y z
N MET A 1 -6.97 9.07 10.89
CA MET A 1 -7.08 10.45 10.38
C MET A 1 -6.07 11.32 11.12
N ASN A 2 -4.85 11.43 10.62
CA ASN A 2 -3.74 12.07 11.33
C ASN A 2 -3.36 13.40 10.67
N ARG A 3 -3.69 14.49 11.38
CA ARG A 3 -3.44 15.90 11.04
C ARG A 3 -2.00 16.36 11.29
N TYR A 4 -0.98 15.53 11.22
CA TYR A 4 0.37 15.88 11.64
C TYR A 4 1.41 16.07 10.53
N VAL A 5 1.03 15.97 9.25
CA VAL A 5 1.98 16.17 8.12
C VAL A 5 2.08 17.64 7.68
N PHE A 6 1.17 18.53 8.09
CA PHE A 6 1.07 19.90 7.54
C PHE A 6 1.68 21.02 8.37
N ILE A 7 2.32 20.77 9.52
CA ILE A 7 2.80 21.86 10.41
C ILE A 7 4.30 22.18 10.25
N ILE A 8 5.06 21.44 9.49
CA ILE A 8 6.51 21.69 9.31
C ILE A 8 6.84 22.63 8.12
N LEU A 9 5.90 22.92 7.24
CA LEU A 9 6.12 23.75 6.04
C LEU A 9 6.07 25.28 6.29
N ALA A 10 5.69 25.76 7.46
CA ALA A 10 5.46 27.19 7.71
C ALA A 10 6.52 27.92 8.54
N ALA A 11 7.59 27.28 9.00
CA ALA A 11 8.49 27.85 10.01
C ALA A 11 9.87 28.30 9.55
N PHE A 12 10.25 28.21 8.27
CA PHE A 12 11.61 28.56 7.81
C PHE A 12 11.70 29.49 6.62
N ILE A 13 10.85 30.53 6.56
CA ILE A 13 11.10 31.65 5.63
C ILE A 13 11.75 32.77 6.41
N HIS A 14 13.01 32.63 6.78
CA HIS A 14 13.95 33.73 7.05
C HIS A 14 15.33 33.14 7.30
N PHE A 15 16.18 33.19 6.32
CA PHE A 15 17.64 33.42 6.35
C PHE A 15 18.25 33.00 5.01
N SER A 16 18.59 33.95 4.21
CA SER A 16 19.93 34.19 3.70
C SER A 16 19.92 34.81 2.31
N ASN A 17 20.04 36.11 2.33
CA ASN A 17 20.83 36.80 1.30
C ASN A 17 22.30 36.65 1.68
N ALA A 18 23.03 35.77 1.00
CA ALA A 18 24.48 35.80 0.98
C ALA A 18 25.02 34.98 -0.20
N ILE A 19 25.60 35.71 -1.15
CA ILE A 19 26.67 35.30 -2.05
C ILE A 19 26.26 34.29 -3.16
N GLY A 20 26.19 34.83 -4.39
CA GLY A 20 26.08 34.09 -5.65
C GLY A 20 27.24 33.12 -5.87
N GLN A 21 27.02 31.89 -5.49
CA GLN A 21 27.57 30.72 -6.15
C GLN A 21 26.38 30.01 -6.77
N GLU A 22 26.34 29.93 -8.10
CA GLU A 22 25.52 28.96 -8.82
C GLU A 22 25.94 27.57 -8.31
N VAL A 23 25.27 27.09 -7.32
CA VAL A 23 25.44 25.69 -6.89
C VAL A 23 24.72 24.89 -7.96
N GLU A 24 25.49 24.26 -8.83
CA GLU A 24 24.97 23.28 -9.79
C GLU A 24 24.12 22.27 -9.02
N LEU A 25 22.82 22.24 -9.28
CA LEU A 25 21.88 21.38 -8.61
C LEU A 25 22.08 19.95 -9.13
N VAL A 26 22.91 19.18 -8.45
CA VAL A 26 23.09 17.75 -8.75
C VAL A 26 21.87 16.99 -8.26
N LEU A 27 21.00 16.59 -9.20
CA LEU A 27 19.83 15.78 -8.90
C LEU A 27 20.25 14.31 -8.70
N PRO A 28 19.82 13.66 -7.62
CA PRO A 28 20.18 12.27 -7.32
C PRO A 28 19.57 11.30 -8.32
N ASP A 29 20.19 10.13 -8.46
CA ASP A 29 19.61 9.00 -9.18
C ASP A 29 18.51 8.30 -8.38
N GLU A 30 18.59 8.42 -7.05
CA GLU A 30 17.68 7.81 -6.08
C GLU A 30 16.98 8.90 -5.27
N LEU A 31 15.73 8.69 -4.96
CA LEU A 31 14.92 9.58 -4.13
C LEU A 31 15.01 9.15 -2.67
N TYR A 32 15.58 9.98 -1.82
CA TYR A 32 15.64 9.74 -0.38
C TYR A 32 14.53 10.52 0.33
N LEU A 33 13.57 9.80 0.90
CA LEU A 33 12.58 10.35 1.82
C LEU A 33 13.03 10.05 3.25
N THR A 34 13.67 11.01 3.90
CA THR A 34 13.98 10.88 5.33
C THR A 34 13.24 11.94 6.11
N GLU A 35 12.44 11.53 7.09
CA GLU A 35 11.81 12.43 8.06
C GLU A 35 12.71 12.76 9.26
N SER A 36 13.84 12.07 9.39
CA SER A 36 14.78 12.30 10.50
C SER A 36 16.04 12.99 10.04
N ASP A 37 16.66 13.76 10.93
CA ASP A 37 18.00 14.36 10.79
C ASP A 37 19.07 13.26 10.75
N GLY A 38 18.90 12.35 9.81
CA GLY A 38 19.58 11.10 9.70
C GLY A 38 21.08 11.20 9.60
N TRP A 39 21.69 10.17 10.01
CA TRP A 39 23.11 9.87 9.89
C TRP A 39 23.61 10.06 8.47
N ALA A 40 24.66 10.89 8.39
CA ALA A 40 25.64 10.94 7.34
C ALA A 40 25.15 11.10 5.89
N GLY A 41 24.96 12.34 5.46
CA GLY A 41 25.27 12.73 4.07
C GLY A 41 24.33 12.28 2.97
N THR A 42 23.18 11.73 3.29
CA THR A 42 22.16 11.38 2.31
C THR A 42 21.42 12.65 1.88
N HIS A 43 21.34 12.87 0.58
CA HIS A 43 20.59 13.99 0.00
C HIS A 43 19.12 13.85 0.38
N LYS A 44 18.62 14.77 1.19
CA LYS A 44 17.22 14.79 1.58
C LYS A 44 16.41 15.25 0.38
N GLY A 45 15.53 14.40 -0.12
CA GLY A 45 14.70 14.69 -1.30
C GLY A 45 13.92 16.00 -1.15
N TRP A 46 13.43 16.31 0.07
CA TRP A 46 12.73 17.55 0.35
C TRP A 46 13.62 18.82 0.21
N GLU A 47 14.91 18.78 0.59
CA GLU A 47 15.84 19.92 0.40
C GLU A 47 16.06 20.22 -1.08
N ILE A 48 16.11 19.19 -1.91
CA ILE A 48 16.23 19.32 -3.36
C ILE A 48 14.93 19.87 -3.93
N GLN A 49 13.80 19.39 -3.45
CA GLN A 49 12.48 19.89 -3.86
C GLN A 49 12.31 21.38 -3.51
N GLU A 50 12.70 21.81 -2.31
CA GLU A 50 12.68 23.22 -1.91
C GLU A 50 13.58 24.09 -2.81
N LYS A 51 14.78 23.58 -3.16
CA LYS A 51 15.66 24.29 -4.09
C LYS A 51 15.02 24.39 -5.48
N LEU A 52 14.40 23.34 -5.98
CA LEU A 52 13.68 23.36 -7.26
C LEU A 52 12.55 24.41 -7.25
N ILE A 53 11.76 24.48 -6.17
CA ILE A 53 10.69 25.49 -6.00
C ILE A 53 11.29 26.91 -6.05
N GLY A 54 12.45 27.13 -5.44
CA GLY A 54 13.07 28.45 -5.35
C GLY A 54 13.87 28.88 -6.59
N SER A 55 14.32 27.94 -7.44
CA SER A 55 15.23 28.21 -8.55
C SER A 55 14.69 27.94 -9.93
N SER A 56 13.57 27.20 -10.05
CA SER A 56 13.03 26.80 -11.35
C SER A 56 11.69 27.48 -11.64
N SER A 57 11.47 27.85 -12.88
CA SER A 57 10.16 28.29 -13.35
C SER A 57 9.18 27.11 -13.43
N VAL A 58 7.89 27.42 -13.47
CA VAL A 58 6.82 26.40 -13.61
C VAL A 58 6.98 25.60 -14.89
N GLU A 59 7.38 26.26 -15.98
CA GLU A 59 7.60 25.64 -17.28
C GLU A 59 8.79 24.68 -17.25
N GLU A 60 9.86 25.03 -16.53
CA GLU A 60 10.99 24.14 -16.30
C GLU A 60 10.62 22.93 -15.45
N LEU A 61 9.86 23.13 -14.36
CA LEU A 61 9.36 22.02 -13.52
C LEU A 61 8.41 21.10 -14.31
N ASP A 62 7.50 21.65 -15.11
CA ASP A 62 6.61 20.87 -15.99
C ASP A 62 7.44 20.03 -16.99
N SER A 63 8.42 20.67 -17.63
CA SER A 63 9.33 19.98 -18.57
C SER A 63 10.13 18.88 -17.89
N MET A 64 10.68 19.13 -16.70
CA MET A 64 11.41 18.11 -15.93
C MET A 64 10.51 16.95 -15.51
N ALA A 65 9.30 17.22 -15.00
CA ALA A 65 8.36 16.18 -14.59
C ALA A 65 7.95 15.28 -15.77
N ARG A 66 7.86 15.85 -16.98
CA ARG A 66 7.47 15.09 -18.19
C ARG A 66 8.64 14.38 -18.85
N HIS A 67 9.83 14.98 -18.90
CA HIS A 67 10.83 14.61 -19.87
C HIS A 67 12.23 14.34 -19.28
N ALA A 68 12.47 14.62 -17.99
CA ALA A 68 13.77 14.34 -17.42
C ALA A 68 14.14 12.86 -17.57
N GLU A 69 15.39 12.57 -17.90
CA GLU A 69 15.91 11.22 -18.07
C GLU A 69 15.86 10.44 -16.74
N LYS A 70 16.27 11.07 -15.64
CA LYS A 70 16.30 10.45 -14.32
C LYS A 70 14.92 10.36 -13.69
N PRO A 71 14.48 9.17 -13.24
CA PRO A 71 13.21 8.98 -12.54
C PRO A 71 13.04 9.89 -11.32
N ALA A 72 14.07 10.02 -10.49
CA ALA A 72 14.06 10.89 -9.32
C ALA A 72 13.83 12.37 -9.67
N THR A 73 14.39 12.85 -10.79
CA THR A 73 14.17 14.21 -11.26
C THR A 73 12.72 14.44 -11.64
N ARG A 74 12.08 13.49 -12.33
CA ARG A 74 10.65 13.58 -12.67
C ARG A 74 9.78 13.64 -11.42
N ALA A 75 10.06 12.77 -10.45
CA ALA A 75 9.33 12.71 -9.19
C ALA A 75 9.47 13.99 -8.36
N LEU A 76 10.69 14.51 -8.21
CA LEU A 76 10.97 15.73 -7.44
C LEU A 76 10.36 16.97 -8.10
N ALA A 77 10.47 17.10 -9.43
CA ALA A 77 9.86 18.20 -10.16
C ALA A 77 8.33 18.18 -10.05
N PHE A 78 7.72 17.00 -10.11
CA PHE A 78 6.28 16.84 -9.88
C PHE A 78 5.89 17.25 -8.46
N GLY A 79 6.65 16.80 -7.45
CA GLY A 79 6.42 17.21 -6.06
C GLY A 79 6.59 18.72 -5.85
N ALA A 80 7.54 19.37 -6.56
CA ALA A 80 7.71 20.82 -6.52
C ALA A 80 6.53 21.57 -7.13
N LEU A 81 5.94 21.07 -8.23
CA LEU A 81 4.71 21.62 -8.81
C LEU A 81 3.52 21.45 -7.86
N MET A 82 3.43 20.31 -7.17
CA MET A 82 2.38 20.02 -6.20
C MET A 82 2.39 20.95 -4.99
N ALA A 83 3.56 21.49 -4.62
CA ALA A 83 3.69 22.41 -3.48
C ALA A 83 3.01 23.77 -3.71
N ASN A 84 2.61 24.10 -4.95
CA ASN A 84 1.93 25.36 -5.28
C ASN A 84 0.51 25.09 -5.83
N ASP A 85 -0.50 25.59 -5.13
CA ASP A 85 -1.92 25.40 -5.48
C ASP A 85 -2.26 25.88 -6.88
N GLU A 86 -1.60 26.94 -7.38
CA GLU A 86 -1.85 27.49 -8.72
C GLU A 86 -1.45 26.54 -9.85
N HIS A 87 -0.57 25.56 -9.56
CA HIS A 87 -0.02 24.65 -10.57
C HIS A 87 -0.66 23.25 -10.55
N LYS A 88 -1.56 23.03 -9.66
CA LYS A 88 -2.19 21.72 -9.40
C LYS A 88 -2.94 21.15 -10.62
N SER A 89 -3.62 21.96 -11.40
CA SER A 89 -4.27 21.50 -12.64
C SER A 89 -3.27 20.90 -13.65
N ARG A 90 -2.06 21.45 -13.71
CA ARG A 90 -0.97 20.91 -14.55
C ARG A 90 -0.52 19.52 -14.06
N CYS A 91 -0.49 19.32 -12.74
CA CYS A 91 -0.10 18.02 -12.15
C CYS A 91 -1.03 16.90 -12.59
N TYR A 92 -2.32 17.14 -12.69
CA TYR A 92 -3.27 16.17 -13.22
C TYR A 92 -2.96 15.80 -14.68
N ASP A 93 -2.71 16.80 -15.54
CA ASP A 93 -2.36 16.57 -16.94
C ASP A 93 -1.01 15.83 -17.09
N ILE A 94 -0.02 16.16 -16.25
CA ILE A 94 1.26 15.45 -16.21
C ILE A 94 1.03 14.00 -15.83
N LEU A 95 0.28 13.74 -14.73
CA LEU A 95 0.00 12.41 -14.26
C LEU A 95 -0.69 11.55 -15.34
N LEU A 96 -1.71 12.09 -16.04
CA LEU A 96 -2.37 11.38 -17.13
C LEU A 96 -1.39 10.89 -18.21
N THR A 97 -0.35 11.67 -18.53
CA THR A 97 0.68 11.27 -19.50
C THR A 97 1.71 10.30 -18.91
N LYS A 98 1.85 10.28 -17.59
CA LYS A 98 2.85 9.51 -16.84
C LYS A 98 2.33 8.21 -16.24
N LEU A 99 1.04 7.90 -16.35
CA LEU A 99 0.49 6.64 -15.83
C LEU A 99 1.20 5.39 -16.37
N TRP A 100 1.82 5.47 -17.55
CA TRP A 100 2.60 4.37 -18.16
C TRP A 100 4.09 4.40 -17.82
N ASP A 101 4.54 5.33 -16.97
CA ASP A 101 5.95 5.46 -16.57
C ASP A 101 6.31 4.36 -15.53
N LYS A 102 7.00 3.32 -16.00
CA LYS A 102 7.39 2.14 -15.21
C LYS A 102 8.78 2.27 -14.59
N ASP A 103 9.47 3.40 -14.82
CA ASP A 103 10.78 3.61 -14.24
C ASP A 103 10.71 3.60 -12.72
N THR A 104 11.69 2.96 -12.09
CA THR A 104 11.71 2.69 -10.66
C THR A 104 12.44 3.77 -9.90
N LEU A 105 11.88 4.16 -8.76
CA LEU A 105 12.48 4.98 -7.73
C LEU A 105 12.89 4.09 -6.56
N LEU A 106 14.06 4.33 -6.00
CA LEU A 106 14.43 3.82 -4.70
C LEU A 106 14.11 4.90 -3.64
N MET A 107 13.09 4.66 -2.84
CA MET A 107 12.71 5.54 -1.75
C MET A 107 13.30 5.00 -0.45
N VAL A 108 14.20 5.74 0.18
CA VAL A 108 14.79 5.36 1.46
C VAL A 108 14.08 6.12 2.58
N SER A 109 13.40 5.39 3.46
CA SER A 109 12.75 5.93 4.66
C SER A 109 13.50 5.48 5.90
N PHE A 110 13.78 6.40 6.83
CA PHE A 110 14.40 6.13 8.14
C PHE A 110 15.76 5.41 8.10
N ASP A 111 16.59 5.66 7.08
CA ASP A 111 17.94 5.10 6.93
C ASP A 111 18.06 3.56 6.94
N VAL A 112 16.94 2.84 6.94
CA VAL A 112 16.94 1.37 7.16
C VAL A 112 16.27 0.58 6.06
N TYR A 113 15.29 1.12 5.34
CA TYR A 113 14.56 0.37 4.32
C TYR A 113 14.42 1.17 3.03
N GLY A 114 14.97 0.62 1.94
CA GLY A 114 14.64 1.07 0.60
C GLY A 114 13.30 0.46 0.16
N ILE A 115 12.38 1.29 -0.30
CA ILE A 115 11.15 0.87 -0.95
C ILE A 115 11.30 1.20 -2.43
N GLU A 116 11.20 0.18 -3.27
CA GLU A 116 11.12 0.40 -4.72
C GLU A 116 9.67 0.77 -5.08
N GLU A 117 9.52 1.91 -5.72
CA GLU A 117 8.24 2.37 -6.25
C GLU A 117 8.45 2.91 -7.67
N ASN A 118 7.46 2.79 -8.54
CA ASN A 118 7.58 3.41 -9.87
C ASN A 118 7.14 4.88 -9.85
N VAL A 119 7.64 5.65 -10.81
CA VAL A 119 7.39 7.10 -10.93
C VAL A 119 5.89 7.40 -10.99
N ALA A 120 5.14 6.61 -11.77
CA ALA A 120 3.70 6.81 -11.93
C ALA A 120 2.95 6.62 -10.60
N GLN A 121 3.30 5.56 -9.83
CA GLN A 121 2.68 5.30 -8.52
C GLN A 121 3.02 6.39 -7.51
N TYR A 122 4.27 6.84 -7.50
CA TYR A 122 4.70 7.95 -6.65
C TYR A 122 3.90 9.24 -6.93
N MET A 123 3.79 9.63 -8.22
CA MET A 123 3.01 10.81 -8.62
C MET A 123 1.53 10.65 -8.28
N LEU A 124 0.95 9.45 -8.49
CA LEU A 124 -0.43 9.12 -8.14
C LEU A 124 -0.67 9.26 -6.63
N ASN A 125 0.23 8.73 -5.82
CA ASN A 125 0.13 8.82 -4.35
C ASN A 125 0.15 10.27 -3.88
N LEU A 126 1.03 11.12 -4.44
CA LEU A 126 1.11 12.54 -4.08
C LEU A 126 -0.20 13.28 -4.40
N ILE A 127 -0.74 13.13 -5.61
CA ILE A 127 -1.91 13.91 -6.04
C ILE A 127 -3.20 13.46 -5.34
N VAL A 128 -3.32 12.16 -5.02
CA VAL A 128 -4.48 11.61 -4.31
C VAL A 128 -4.47 12.00 -2.83
N GLN A 129 -3.29 12.03 -2.19
CA GLN A 129 -3.15 12.42 -0.78
C GLN A 129 -3.52 13.89 -0.53
N ASP A 130 -3.26 14.76 -1.49
CA ASP A 130 -3.50 16.20 -1.33
C ASP A 130 -4.98 16.61 -1.53
N SER A 131 -5.87 15.65 -1.80
CA SER A 131 -7.33 15.88 -1.95
C SER A 131 -7.70 16.95 -2.99
N MET A 132 -6.89 17.10 -4.03
CA MET A 132 -6.99 18.19 -5.02
C MET A 132 -7.85 17.86 -6.22
N LEU A 133 -8.05 16.58 -6.45
CA LEU A 133 -8.79 16.12 -7.61
C LEU A 133 -10.28 16.20 -7.34
N THR A 134 -11.01 16.62 -8.35
CA THR A 134 -12.47 16.49 -8.38
C THR A 134 -12.86 15.00 -8.43
N GLU A 135 -14.05 14.68 -7.96
CA GLU A 135 -14.60 13.31 -8.06
C GLU A 135 -14.54 12.76 -9.49
N ARG A 136 -14.78 13.62 -10.48
CA ARG A 136 -14.71 13.24 -11.90
C ARG A 136 -13.28 12.89 -12.34
N GLU A 137 -12.29 13.63 -11.89
CA GLU A 137 -10.88 13.36 -12.21
C GLU A 137 -10.42 12.06 -11.54
N ILE A 138 -10.79 11.86 -10.27
CA ILE A 138 -10.53 10.61 -9.55
C ILE A 138 -11.15 9.43 -10.29
N HIS A 139 -12.43 9.52 -10.65
CA HIS A 139 -13.13 8.47 -11.38
C HIS A 139 -12.49 8.19 -12.74
N THR A 140 -11.99 9.22 -13.41
CA THR A 140 -11.27 9.05 -14.69
C THR A 140 -9.97 8.30 -14.50
N LEU A 141 -9.15 8.68 -13.50
CA LEU A 141 -7.91 7.99 -13.16
C LEU A 141 -8.17 6.54 -12.78
N ASP A 142 -9.14 6.29 -11.89
CA ASP A 142 -9.51 4.96 -11.45
C ASP A 142 -9.91 4.06 -12.63
N SER A 143 -10.72 4.60 -13.54
CA SER A 143 -11.14 3.88 -14.74
C SER A 143 -9.95 3.54 -15.65
N ILE A 144 -9.01 4.46 -15.86
CA ILE A 144 -7.80 4.21 -16.63
C ILE A 144 -6.94 3.11 -15.97
N ILE A 145 -6.70 3.24 -14.67
CA ILE A 145 -5.84 2.30 -13.91
C ILE A 145 -6.41 0.89 -13.93
N VAL A 146 -7.73 0.75 -13.83
CA VAL A 146 -8.38 -0.56 -13.75
C VAL A 146 -8.59 -1.18 -15.13
N PHE A 147 -9.02 -0.39 -16.13
CA PHE A 147 -9.47 -0.95 -17.42
C PHE A 147 -8.45 -0.86 -18.54
N CYS A 148 -7.46 0.04 -18.48
CA CYS A 148 -6.47 0.14 -19.54
C CYS A 148 -5.35 -0.90 -19.38
N ASN A 149 -4.83 -1.39 -20.51
CA ASN A 149 -3.65 -2.24 -20.53
C ASN A 149 -2.38 -1.44 -20.20
N GLY A 150 -1.38 -2.12 -19.66
CA GLY A 150 -0.10 -1.51 -19.34
C GLY A 150 -0.04 -0.87 -17.94
N MET A 151 -1.08 -1.06 -17.12
CA MET A 151 -1.20 -0.53 -15.76
C MET A 151 -0.84 -1.56 -14.67
N GLU A 152 -0.13 -2.65 -15.02
CA GLU A 152 0.21 -3.74 -14.08
C GLU A 152 1.14 -3.28 -12.94
N HIS A 153 1.85 -2.18 -13.15
CA HIS A 153 2.79 -1.60 -12.20
C HIS A 153 2.11 -0.67 -11.16
N LEU A 154 0.83 -0.34 -11.34
CA LEU A 154 0.06 0.50 -10.42
C LEU A 154 -0.79 -0.34 -9.46
N ASP A 155 -0.89 0.13 -8.21
CA ASP A 155 -1.81 -0.46 -7.23
C ASP A 155 -3.26 -0.16 -7.61
N LYS A 156 -4.06 -1.21 -7.71
CA LYS A 156 -5.47 -1.13 -8.12
C LYS A 156 -6.43 -1.21 -6.93
N SER A 157 -5.92 -1.37 -5.70
CA SER A 157 -6.76 -1.53 -4.50
C SER A 157 -7.71 -0.35 -4.31
N TRP A 158 -7.17 0.87 -4.29
CA TRP A 158 -7.96 2.08 -4.12
C TRP A 158 -8.88 2.37 -5.32
N PRO A 159 -8.40 2.32 -6.58
CA PRO A 159 -9.27 2.44 -7.74
C PRO A 159 -10.45 1.48 -7.72
N ILE A 160 -10.21 0.20 -7.50
CA ILE A 160 -11.27 -0.81 -7.45
C ILE A 160 -12.26 -0.51 -6.32
N SER A 161 -11.77 -0.18 -5.11
CA SER A 161 -12.66 0.11 -3.97
C SER A 161 -13.62 1.28 -4.23
N ARG A 162 -13.19 2.28 -5.01
CA ARG A 162 -14.05 3.42 -5.38
C ARG A 162 -15.02 3.13 -6.52
N LEU A 163 -14.70 2.13 -7.35
CA LEU A 163 -15.51 1.75 -8.52
C LEU A 163 -16.45 0.57 -8.25
N MET A 164 -16.46 -0.01 -7.05
CA MET A 164 -17.12 -1.29 -6.72
C MET A 164 -18.64 -1.39 -6.97
N GLU A 165 -19.33 -0.29 -7.27
CA GLU A 165 -20.77 -0.29 -7.42
C GLU A 165 -21.28 -0.80 -8.80
N THR A 166 -20.36 -1.17 -9.72
CA THR A 166 -20.74 -1.59 -11.08
C THR A 166 -20.39 -3.05 -11.34
N GLU A 167 -21.24 -3.75 -12.13
CA GLU A 167 -21.04 -5.14 -12.51
C GLU A 167 -19.74 -5.35 -13.32
N ASP A 168 -19.39 -4.38 -14.15
CA ASP A 168 -18.17 -4.42 -14.96
C ASP A 168 -16.88 -4.50 -14.09
N ILE A 169 -16.90 -3.87 -12.92
CA ILE A 169 -15.78 -3.91 -11.98
C ILE A 169 -15.58 -5.31 -11.39
N TYR A 170 -16.66 -6.03 -11.07
CA TYR A 170 -16.54 -7.40 -10.58
C TYR A 170 -15.81 -8.30 -11.58
N GLU A 171 -16.25 -8.32 -12.83
CA GLU A 171 -15.63 -9.16 -13.86
C GLU A 171 -14.17 -8.74 -14.10
N ARG A 172 -13.88 -7.44 -14.13
CA ARG A 172 -12.52 -6.95 -14.29
C ARG A 172 -11.62 -7.27 -13.10
N THR A 173 -12.11 -7.12 -11.87
CA THR A 173 -11.39 -7.50 -10.65
C THR A 173 -11.05 -8.99 -10.66
N LYS A 174 -11.99 -9.81 -11.09
CA LYS A 174 -11.78 -11.27 -11.24
C LYS A 174 -10.74 -11.60 -12.29
N GLU A 175 -10.78 -10.97 -13.45
CA GLU A 175 -9.77 -11.11 -14.48
C GLU A 175 -8.37 -10.73 -13.95
N LEU A 176 -8.23 -9.59 -13.30
CA LEU A 176 -6.97 -9.12 -12.72
C LEU A 176 -6.44 -10.09 -11.65
N TYR A 177 -7.32 -10.59 -10.78
CA TYR A 177 -6.96 -11.61 -9.79
C TYR A 177 -6.42 -12.88 -10.45
N LEU A 178 -7.11 -13.40 -11.47
CA LEU A 178 -6.70 -14.60 -12.20
C LEU A 178 -5.38 -14.38 -12.95
N ASN A 179 -5.10 -13.16 -13.39
CA ASN A 179 -3.83 -12.75 -14.00
C ASN A 179 -2.68 -12.53 -13.00
N GLY A 180 -2.94 -12.74 -11.69
CA GLY A 180 -1.89 -12.76 -10.67
C GLY A 180 -1.92 -11.63 -9.63
N GLU A 181 -2.85 -10.67 -9.73
CA GLU A 181 -3.09 -9.60 -8.77
C GLU A 181 -3.78 -10.16 -7.51
N SER A 182 -3.07 -11.04 -6.79
CA SER A 182 -3.66 -11.84 -5.70
C SER A 182 -4.22 -11.02 -4.53
N TYR A 183 -3.76 -9.78 -4.35
CA TYR A 183 -4.26 -8.86 -3.33
C TYR A 183 -5.70 -8.39 -3.58
N LEU A 184 -6.27 -8.67 -4.76
CA LEU A 184 -7.64 -8.33 -5.12
C LEU A 184 -8.69 -9.34 -4.63
N LEU A 185 -8.28 -10.47 -4.06
CA LEU A 185 -9.22 -11.47 -3.54
C LEU A 185 -10.23 -10.93 -2.50
N PRO A 186 -9.85 -10.03 -1.56
CA PRO A 186 -10.81 -9.42 -0.65
C PRO A 186 -11.93 -8.65 -1.37
N PHE A 187 -11.61 -7.92 -2.43
CA PHE A 187 -12.62 -7.20 -3.22
C PHE A 187 -13.61 -8.16 -3.90
N LEU A 188 -13.16 -9.32 -4.38
CA LEU A 188 -14.05 -10.36 -4.90
C LEU A 188 -14.94 -10.94 -3.80
N ALA A 189 -14.40 -11.11 -2.60
CA ALA A 189 -15.16 -11.64 -1.46
C ALA A 189 -16.29 -10.70 -1.02
N GLU A 190 -16.15 -9.38 -1.19
CA GLU A 190 -17.21 -8.42 -0.86
C GLU A 190 -18.49 -8.65 -1.68
N TYR A 191 -18.38 -9.13 -2.93
CA TYR A 191 -19.54 -9.49 -3.75
C TYR A 191 -20.25 -10.77 -3.29
N GLN A 192 -19.63 -11.57 -2.43
CA GLN A 192 -20.15 -12.84 -1.90
C GLN A 192 -20.73 -13.76 -2.98
N ASN A 193 -20.10 -13.76 -4.17
CA ASN A 193 -20.58 -14.56 -5.29
C ASN A 193 -20.21 -16.03 -5.11
N PRO A 194 -21.19 -16.97 -5.03
CA PRO A 194 -20.89 -18.38 -4.82
C PRO A 194 -19.95 -19.02 -5.87
N LYS A 195 -19.85 -18.42 -7.05
CA LYS A 195 -18.91 -18.88 -8.10
C LYS A 195 -17.44 -18.66 -7.70
N ASP A 196 -17.17 -17.78 -6.73
CA ASP A 196 -15.80 -17.44 -6.29
C ASP A 196 -15.38 -18.23 -5.04
N THR A 197 -16.26 -19.06 -4.47
CA THR A 197 -15.95 -19.91 -3.31
C THR A 197 -14.67 -20.72 -3.51
N LEU A 198 -14.48 -21.28 -4.72
CA LEU A 198 -13.28 -22.07 -5.04
C LEU A 198 -12.01 -21.24 -5.06
N LEU A 199 -12.05 -19.98 -5.50
CA LEU A 199 -10.89 -19.08 -5.51
C LEU A 199 -10.38 -18.82 -4.08
N ILE A 200 -11.31 -18.58 -3.15
CA ILE A 200 -10.97 -18.37 -1.73
C ILE A 200 -10.44 -19.67 -1.10
N ILE A 201 -11.04 -20.82 -1.40
CA ILE A 201 -10.58 -22.13 -0.93
C ILE A 201 -9.15 -22.42 -1.42
N GLU A 202 -8.86 -22.15 -2.68
CA GLU A 202 -7.52 -22.33 -3.25
C GLU A 202 -6.49 -21.43 -2.57
N ALA A 203 -6.83 -20.16 -2.35
CA ALA A 203 -5.98 -19.23 -1.63
C ALA A 203 -5.73 -19.65 -0.16
N LEU A 204 -6.74 -20.22 0.53
CA LEU A 204 -6.60 -20.78 1.88
C LEU A 204 -5.71 -22.03 1.90
N ARG A 205 -5.78 -22.88 0.88
CA ARG A 205 -4.89 -24.04 0.72
C ARG A 205 -3.44 -23.62 0.47
N GLU A 206 -3.22 -22.63 -0.38
CA GLU A 206 -1.88 -22.08 -0.65
C GLU A 206 -1.24 -21.48 0.61
N TYR A 207 -2.04 -21.06 1.58
CA TYR A 207 -1.56 -20.59 2.87
C TYR A 207 -0.67 -21.64 3.56
N ASN A 208 -1.07 -22.90 3.54
CA ASN A 208 -0.33 -23.99 4.19
C ASN A 208 0.89 -24.45 3.37
N ILE A 209 0.79 -24.49 2.04
CA ILE A 209 1.83 -25.01 1.15
C ILE A 209 3.06 -24.09 1.07
N GLY A 210 2.88 -22.79 1.17
CA GLY A 210 3.97 -21.80 1.13
C GLY A 210 4.93 -21.85 2.32
N LEU A 211 4.65 -22.70 3.33
CA LEU A 211 5.33 -22.75 4.61
C LEU A 211 6.19 -24.00 4.83
N ASP A 212 5.94 -25.10 4.11
CA ASP A 212 6.63 -26.39 4.34
C ASP A 212 7.89 -26.61 3.51
N ASN A 213 8.15 -25.77 2.52
CA ASN A 213 9.38 -25.87 1.75
C ASN A 213 10.47 -24.98 2.34
N GLU A 214 11.42 -25.58 3.05
CA GLU A 214 12.65 -24.97 3.54
C GLU A 214 13.56 -24.37 2.44
N GLY A 215 13.19 -24.51 1.20
CA GLY A 215 13.81 -23.80 0.10
C GLY A 215 13.20 -22.40 -0.01
N VAL A 216 14.00 -21.40 0.27
CA VAL A 216 13.82 -19.95 0.02
C VAL A 216 13.36 -19.66 -1.42
N LYS A 217 12.30 -20.28 -1.88
CA LYS A 217 11.72 -20.06 -3.21
C LYS A 217 10.54 -19.13 -3.10
N LYS A 218 10.84 -17.84 -3.36
CA LYS A 218 9.89 -16.81 -3.78
C LYS A 218 8.58 -16.83 -2.97
N ARG A 219 8.67 -16.42 -1.72
CA ARG A 219 7.50 -15.88 -1.02
C ARG A 219 6.93 -14.79 -1.93
N LYS A 220 5.81 -15.06 -2.57
CA LYS A 220 4.96 -13.98 -3.06
C LYS A 220 4.50 -13.25 -1.80
N LYS A 221 5.25 -12.21 -1.42
CA LYS A 221 4.95 -11.36 -0.26
C LYS A 221 3.48 -10.95 -0.36
N GLY A 222 2.69 -11.19 0.68
CA GLY A 222 1.34 -10.66 0.81
C GLY A 222 0.18 -11.66 0.68
N ARG A 223 0.33 -12.84 0.07
CA ARG A 223 -0.79 -13.78 -0.14
C ARG A 223 -1.36 -14.38 1.15
N THR A 224 -0.57 -14.46 2.20
CA THR A 224 -0.93 -15.20 3.42
C THR A 224 -2.11 -14.61 4.19
N ASN A 225 -2.21 -13.29 4.25
CA ASN A 225 -3.29 -12.62 4.97
C ASN A 225 -4.50 -12.31 4.07
N VAL A 226 -4.28 -12.25 2.76
CA VAL A 226 -5.31 -11.89 1.77
C VAL A 226 -6.49 -12.87 1.79
N ALA A 227 -6.21 -14.18 1.86
CA ALA A 227 -7.26 -15.19 1.95
C ALA A 227 -8.07 -15.09 3.25
N LEU A 228 -7.42 -14.81 4.39
CA LEU A 228 -8.11 -14.62 5.66
C LEU A 228 -8.92 -13.32 5.69
N ILE A 229 -8.45 -12.25 5.05
CA ILE A 229 -9.21 -11.01 4.87
C ILE A 229 -10.44 -11.28 4.00
N ALA A 230 -10.29 -12.04 2.91
CA ALA A 230 -11.43 -12.42 2.07
C ALA A 230 -12.49 -13.22 2.85
N VAL A 231 -12.07 -14.14 3.73
CA VAL A 231 -13.00 -14.85 4.64
C VAL A 231 -13.67 -13.91 5.65
N ALA A 232 -12.95 -12.89 6.14
CA ALA A 232 -13.53 -11.90 7.04
C ALA A 232 -14.65 -11.07 6.37
N LEU A 233 -14.55 -10.85 5.06
CA LEU A 233 -15.57 -10.14 4.26
C LEU A 233 -16.70 -11.05 3.80
N TRP A 234 -16.42 -12.36 3.69
CA TRP A 234 -17.42 -13.37 3.31
C TRP A 234 -17.25 -14.65 4.13
N SER A 235 -18.00 -14.75 5.22
CA SER A 235 -17.92 -15.85 6.19
C SER A 235 -18.76 -17.08 5.76
N ASP A 236 -18.43 -17.69 4.61
CA ASP A 236 -19.11 -18.91 4.16
C ASP A 236 -18.66 -20.15 4.94
N LYS A 237 -19.62 -21.05 5.24
CA LYS A 237 -19.35 -22.32 5.96
C LYS A 237 -18.38 -23.24 5.24
N ALA A 238 -18.27 -23.12 3.91
CA ALA A 238 -17.34 -23.89 3.11
C ALA A 238 -15.87 -23.62 3.47
N PHE A 239 -15.56 -22.49 4.09
CA PHE A 239 -14.18 -22.12 4.46
C PHE A 239 -13.76 -22.68 5.82
N ILE A 240 -14.71 -23.09 6.67
CA ILE A 240 -14.42 -23.57 8.05
C ILE A 240 -13.35 -24.67 8.09
N PRO A 241 -13.38 -25.73 7.27
CA PRO A 241 -12.37 -26.78 7.32
C PRO A 241 -10.93 -26.25 7.09
N PHE A 242 -10.76 -25.30 6.19
CA PHE A 242 -9.46 -24.71 5.86
C PHE A 242 -8.96 -23.77 6.96
N ILE A 243 -9.87 -23.03 7.61
CA ILE A 243 -9.56 -22.20 8.78
C ILE A 243 -9.05 -23.08 9.93
N GLU A 244 -9.67 -24.24 10.15
CA GLU A 244 -9.24 -25.23 11.16
C GLU A 244 -7.84 -25.80 10.84
N GLU A 245 -7.53 -26.05 9.58
CA GLU A 245 -6.19 -26.47 9.15
C GLU A 245 -5.16 -25.38 9.44
N ILE A 246 -5.45 -24.11 9.10
CA ILE A 246 -4.60 -22.97 9.39
C ILE A 246 -4.34 -22.84 10.89
N ARG A 247 -5.39 -22.95 11.74
CA ARG A 247 -5.23 -22.98 13.20
C ARG A 247 -4.24 -24.04 13.64
N ASN A 248 -4.44 -25.26 13.17
CA ASN A 248 -3.60 -26.40 13.53
C ASN A 248 -2.15 -26.20 13.11
N TYR A 249 -1.94 -25.55 11.98
CA TYR A 249 -0.61 -25.20 11.50
C TYR A 249 0.03 -24.11 12.40
N GLU A 250 -0.62 -22.96 12.59
CA GLU A 250 -0.08 -21.84 13.35
C GLU A 250 0.20 -22.20 14.83
N THR A 251 -0.67 -23.02 15.45
CA THR A 251 -0.48 -23.45 16.84
C THR A 251 0.67 -24.46 17.02
N LYS A 252 1.11 -25.15 15.96
CA LYS A 252 2.24 -26.08 15.99
C LYS A 252 3.60 -25.39 15.81
N ARG A 253 3.65 -24.21 15.24
CA ARG A 253 4.91 -23.48 14.96
C ARG A 253 5.69 -23.17 16.24
N ASN A 254 7.03 -23.10 16.11
CA ASN A 254 7.91 -22.77 17.24
C ASN A 254 7.92 -21.29 17.60
N TYR A 255 7.49 -20.43 16.72
CA TYR A 255 7.34 -18.99 16.94
C TYR A 255 5.92 -18.55 16.55
N LEU A 256 5.40 -17.56 17.26
CA LEU A 256 4.11 -16.97 16.99
C LEU A 256 4.29 -15.79 16.01
N ASP A 257 3.55 -15.85 14.90
CA ASP A 257 3.40 -14.70 14.02
C ASP A 257 2.13 -13.95 14.42
N TYR A 258 2.30 -12.84 15.11
CA TYR A 258 1.20 -12.01 15.63
C TYR A 258 0.23 -11.58 14.52
N PHE A 259 0.74 -11.13 13.38
CA PHE A 259 -0.11 -10.63 12.29
C PHE A 259 -0.98 -11.74 11.69
N ARG A 260 -0.46 -12.96 11.63
CA ARG A 260 -1.20 -14.12 11.11
C ARG A 260 -2.30 -14.56 12.05
N ILE A 261 -2.01 -14.64 13.36
CA ILE A 261 -3.02 -14.99 14.36
C ILE A 261 -4.10 -13.92 14.41
N LYS A 262 -3.75 -12.65 14.31
CA LYS A 262 -4.71 -11.54 14.22
C LYS A 262 -5.63 -11.70 13.00
N ALA A 263 -5.06 -11.94 11.82
CA ALA A 263 -5.84 -12.15 10.59
C ALA A 263 -6.77 -13.39 10.70
N LEU A 264 -6.27 -14.48 11.31
CA LEU A 264 -7.07 -15.68 11.57
C LEU A 264 -8.26 -15.38 12.49
N PHE A 265 -8.04 -14.62 13.56
CA PHE A 265 -9.12 -14.25 14.47
C PHE A 265 -10.13 -13.32 13.80
N MET A 266 -9.70 -12.36 13.00
CA MET A 266 -10.62 -11.51 12.23
C MET A 266 -11.50 -12.34 11.28
N ALA A 267 -10.91 -13.29 10.56
CA ALA A 267 -11.65 -14.20 9.68
C ALA A 267 -12.70 -15.04 10.43
N VAL A 268 -12.34 -15.55 11.61
CA VAL A 268 -13.23 -16.38 12.43
C VAL A 268 -14.35 -15.55 13.05
N MET A 269 -14.04 -14.35 13.54
CA MET A 269 -15.04 -13.47 14.17
C MET A 269 -16.15 -13.04 13.22
N ALA A 270 -15.87 -12.97 11.91
CA ALA A 270 -16.89 -12.65 10.91
C ALA A 270 -18.07 -13.67 10.87
N TYR A 271 -17.88 -14.87 11.44
CA TYR A 271 -18.98 -15.83 11.55
C TYR A 271 -19.96 -15.53 12.68
N ASP A 272 -19.59 -14.74 13.66
CA ASP A 272 -20.40 -14.26 14.79
C ASP A 272 -21.33 -15.37 15.39
N ASN A 273 -20.75 -16.51 15.75
CA ASN A 273 -21.49 -17.65 16.28
C ASN A 273 -20.67 -18.42 17.34
N LYS A 274 -21.33 -19.37 18.01
CA LYS A 274 -20.70 -20.17 19.07
C LYS A 274 -19.43 -20.90 18.63
N TRP A 275 -19.36 -21.35 17.37
CA TRP A 275 -18.17 -22.00 16.85
C TRP A 275 -17.00 -21.01 16.83
N ALA A 276 -17.20 -19.79 16.33
CA ALA A 276 -16.19 -18.76 16.27
C ALA A 276 -15.61 -18.42 17.65
N TYR A 277 -16.46 -18.21 18.63
CA TYR A 277 -16.03 -17.91 20.00
C TYR A 277 -15.23 -19.07 20.62
N ASN A 278 -15.70 -20.32 20.49
CA ASN A 278 -14.97 -21.49 20.98
C ASN A 278 -13.62 -21.66 20.27
N PHE A 279 -13.58 -21.49 18.95
CA PHE A 279 -12.36 -21.57 18.14
C PHE A 279 -11.27 -20.64 18.67
N ILE A 280 -11.64 -19.40 18.93
CA ILE A 280 -10.72 -18.38 19.39
C ILE A 280 -10.23 -18.67 20.80
N GLU A 281 -11.15 -19.00 21.72
CA GLU A 281 -10.78 -19.32 23.09
C GLU A 281 -9.81 -20.50 23.16
N GLU A 282 -10.09 -21.58 22.42
CA GLU A 282 -9.19 -22.74 22.34
C GLU A 282 -7.86 -22.42 21.70
N THR A 283 -7.85 -21.64 20.62
CA THR A 283 -6.62 -21.22 19.95
C THR A 283 -5.77 -20.37 20.88
N PHE A 284 -6.37 -19.41 21.55
CA PHE A 284 -5.71 -18.56 22.51
C PHE A 284 -5.10 -19.37 23.67
N LYS A 285 -5.81 -20.34 24.23
CA LYS A 285 -5.30 -21.24 25.29
C LYS A 285 -4.06 -22.02 24.82
N LYS A 286 -4.10 -22.59 23.61
CA LYS A 286 -2.99 -23.33 23.02
C LYS A 286 -1.76 -22.44 22.79
N VAL A 287 -1.96 -21.26 22.24
CA VAL A 287 -0.90 -20.30 21.99
C VAL A 287 -0.29 -19.79 23.29
N LYS A 288 -1.11 -19.46 24.30
CA LYS A 288 -0.65 -18.99 25.62
C LYS A 288 0.19 -20.03 26.35
N GLN A 289 -0.18 -21.31 26.27
CA GLN A 289 0.57 -22.38 26.93
C GLN A 289 1.95 -22.59 26.29
N LYS A 290 2.10 -22.38 25.01
CA LYS A 290 3.33 -22.63 24.25
C LYS A 290 4.30 -21.45 24.23
N HIS A 291 3.78 -20.25 24.23
CA HIS A 291 4.55 -19.03 24.11
C HIS A 291 4.32 -18.17 25.36
N GLN A 292 5.37 -17.87 26.12
CA GLN A 292 5.29 -16.85 27.18
C GLN A 292 5.12 -15.48 26.51
N ILE A 293 3.86 -15.07 26.26
CA ILE A 293 3.55 -14.00 25.34
C ILE A 293 3.62 -12.66 26.06
N TYR A 294 4.60 -11.85 25.69
CA TYR A 294 4.68 -10.43 26.03
C TYR A 294 3.51 -9.60 25.49
N TYR A 295 2.76 -10.10 24.49
CA TYR A 295 1.71 -9.39 23.75
C TYR A 295 0.28 -9.79 24.12
N GLN A 296 0.04 -10.43 25.26
CA GLN A 296 -1.29 -10.91 25.65
C GLN A 296 -2.33 -9.77 25.78
N GLU A 297 -1.91 -8.62 26.32
CA GLU A 297 -2.83 -7.48 26.48
C GLU A 297 -3.19 -6.81 25.15
N GLU A 298 -2.25 -6.74 24.22
CA GLU A 298 -2.49 -6.14 22.90
C GLU A 298 -3.37 -7.01 22.01
N LEU A 299 -3.19 -8.33 22.05
CA LEU A 299 -4.10 -9.29 21.40
C LEU A 299 -5.52 -9.20 21.98
N TYR A 300 -5.64 -9.11 23.29
CA TYR A 300 -6.91 -8.92 23.96
C TYR A 300 -7.54 -7.56 23.62
N LYS A 301 -6.76 -6.48 23.64
CA LYS A 301 -7.24 -5.13 23.29
C LYS A 301 -7.68 -5.07 21.82
N ALA A 302 -6.89 -5.59 20.89
CA ALA A 302 -7.28 -5.65 19.48
C ALA A 302 -8.55 -6.48 19.24
N PHE A 303 -8.79 -7.45 20.11
CA PHE A 303 -9.93 -8.36 20.07
C PHE A 303 -11.21 -7.72 20.60
N TYR A 304 -11.12 -6.98 21.71
CA TYR A 304 -12.28 -6.34 22.34
C TYR A 304 -12.53 -4.90 21.86
N GLN A 305 -11.54 -4.21 21.33
CA GLN A 305 -11.70 -2.85 20.76
C GLN A 305 -12.27 -2.83 19.34
N GLY A 306 -12.32 -3.96 18.65
CA GLY A 306 -13.05 -4.10 17.39
C GLY A 306 -14.57 -4.20 17.55
N TYR A 307 -15.07 -4.22 18.80
CA TYR A 307 -16.49 -4.34 19.16
C TYR A 307 -17.09 -3.05 19.74
N SER A 308 -16.33 -2.01 19.91
CA SER A 308 -16.80 -0.67 20.30
C SER A 308 -16.60 0.32 19.14
#